data_eac1e9173964b862ffb2f6de4fc31a7e
#
_entry.id   eac1e9173964b862ffb2f6de4fc31a7e
#
_cell.length_a   1.000
_cell.length_b   1.000
_cell.length_c   1.000
_cell.angle_alpha   90.00
_cell.angle_beta   90.00
_cell.angle_gamma   90.00
#
_symmetry.space_group_name_H-M   'P 1'
#
loop_
_entity.id
_entity.type
_entity.pdbx_description
1 polymer ?
#
loop_
_entity_poly.entity_id
_entity_poly.type
_entity_poly.pdbx_seq_one_letter_code
_entity_poly.pdbx_strand_id
1 'polypeptide(L)'
;MESIPRPGQPAADPTRTPRYRWNSETRPPHEMSYPTVRKLQYGGSLAQESAAPASTPSGRIRVRIHTYLPAWDGRLQACAAMLTGKSSAIECNQVPPAEAAHFIFVEIGGGLPGTHVSGQHLSGHMSGAQISHLLPTYARVDLAFERGEGAWLVATDGERYLDFTSGVAVNALGHAHPQLVAAITAQAGKLWHVSNLYRVPEAERLAARLCAASFADTAFFANSGAEAMECAIKMARKYQSASGKPERFRIVTFEGAFHGRTLATLAAGGQKKYLEGFGPVVEGFDQVPFGDLAATKQAIGKATAAILIEPIMGEGGVRVVPAEFLRALRRLCDENGLLLVFDEVQSGMGRSGELFAYQRCGVAPDIMGLAKALGGGFPLGACLATAEAAKGMTAGTHGSTFGGNPLAMTAGNAVLDVMLADGFLARVRQIGLLLKQKLAEIKDCFPSVVAEVRGEGLLIGLRTNVPNAELVDALRAEKMITAAAGDNVVRLLPPLIIGDDEIAEATARIARACERISNAHAGASREPVV
;
A
#
# COMPACT_ATOMS: atom_id res chain seq x y z
N MET A 1 6.72 -63.36 -3.90
CA MET A 1 5.85 -64.34 -3.20
C MET A 1 4.56 -63.62 -2.93
N GLU A 2 3.60 -63.86 -3.80
CA GLU A 2 2.24 -63.34 -3.73
C GLU A 2 1.48 -64.01 -2.57
N SER A 3 0.70 -63.22 -1.81
CA SER A 3 -0.28 -63.76 -0.88
C SER A 3 -1.68 -63.29 -1.28
N ILE A 4 -2.47 -64.26 -1.68
CA ILE A 4 -3.88 -64.22 -2.12
C ILE A 4 -4.80 -63.78 -0.97
N PRO A 5 -5.80 -62.90 -1.18
CA PRO A 5 -6.80 -62.53 -0.15
C PRO A 5 -7.93 -63.56 -0.07
N ARG A 6 -8.43 -63.78 1.17
CA ARG A 6 -9.58 -64.65 1.48
C ARG A 6 -10.91 -64.00 1.12
N PRO A 7 -11.93 -64.76 0.66
CA PRO A 7 -13.24 -64.26 0.30
C PRO A 7 -14.16 -64.18 1.54
N GLY A 8 -15.00 -63.11 1.57
CA GLY A 8 -16.16 -63.07 2.44
C GLY A 8 -16.33 -61.82 3.34
N GLN A 9 -16.41 -60.65 2.76
CA GLN A 9 -17.14 -59.52 3.38
C GLN A 9 -17.97 -58.79 2.34
N PRO A 10 -19.24 -58.44 2.64
CA PRO A 10 -20.11 -57.76 1.67
C PRO A 10 -19.71 -56.29 1.50
N ALA A 11 -19.84 -55.82 0.24
CA ALA A 11 -19.56 -54.45 -0.19
C ALA A 11 -20.43 -53.42 0.55
N ALA A 12 -19.81 -52.33 1.00
CA ALA A 12 -20.49 -51.19 1.61
C ALA A 12 -21.28 -50.39 0.56
N ASP A 13 -22.53 -50.11 0.86
CA ASP A 13 -23.46 -49.29 0.08
C ASP A 13 -23.01 -47.82 0.08
N PRO A 14 -22.83 -47.17 -1.09
CA PRO A 14 -22.35 -45.80 -1.20
C PRO A 14 -23.41 -44.70 -0.95
N THR A 15 -24.63 -45.06 -0.49
CA THR A 15 -25.72 -44.08 -0.34
C THR A 15 -26.05 -43.63 1.09
N ARG A 16 -25.25 -44.01 2.10
CA ARG A 16 -25.48 -43.59 3.49
C ARG A 16 -24.64 -42.38 3.87
N THR A 17 -25.24 -41.21 3.84
CA THR A 17 -24.75 -39.99 4.56
C THR A 17 -24.93 -40.19 6.08
N PRO A 18 -23.90 -39.91 6.91
CA PRO A 18 -24.04 -39.94 8.36
C PRO A 18 -24.85 -38.72 8.82
N ARG A 19 -26.09 -38.98 9.33
CA ARG A 19 -26.84 -37.98 10.07
C ARG A 19 -26.26 -37.89 11.48
N TYR A 20 -25.56 -36.81 11.79
CA TYR A 20 -25.25 -36.44 13.17
C TYR A 20 -26.54 -35.98 13.87
N ARG A 21 -27.03 -36.77 14.83
CA ARG A 21 -28.10 -36.38 15.76
C ARG A 21 -27.42 -35.61 16.90
N TRP A 22 -27.78 -34.34 17.06
CA TRP A 22 -27.51 -33.59 18.28
C TRP A 22 -28.43 -34.09 19.40
N ASN A 23 -27.88 -34.66 20.47
CA ASN A 23 -28.61 -34.93 21.70
C ASN A 23 -28.66 -33.64 22.52
N SER A 24 -29.85 -33.12 22.75
CA SER A 24 -30.13 -31.92 23.55
C SER A 24 -30.31 -32.25 25.04
N GLU A 25 -29.31 -32.89 25.66
CA GLU A 25 -29.29 -33.08 27.12
C GLU A 25 -27.87 -33.00 27.64
N THR A 26 -27.31 -31.77 27.73
CA THR A 26 -26.30 -31.44 28.74
C THR A 26 -26.56 -30.01 29.20
N ARG A 27 -26.80 -29.89 30.51
CA ARG A 27 -26.95 -28.59 31.22
C ARG A 27 -25.75 -27.69 30.96
N PRO A 28 -25.95 -26.36 30.90
CA PRO A 28 -24.83 -25.42 30.78
C PRO A 28 -23.96 -25.50 32.06
N PRO A 29 -22.64 -25.44 31.91
CA PRO A 29 -21.77 -25.26 33.05
C PRO A 29 -21.93 -23.88 33.64
N HIS A 30 -21.87 -23.79 34.94
CA HIS A 30 -21.97 -22.64 35.81
C HIS A 30 -21.35 -21.36 35.24
N GLU A 31 -22.08 -20.28 35.40
CA GLU A 31 -21.62 -18.90 35.25
C GLU A 31 -20.26 -18.72 35.96
N MET A 32 -19.21 -18.55 35.19
CA MET A 32 -18.00 -17.92 35.69
C MET A 32 -18.29 -16.42 35.80
N SER A 33 -18.58 -15.97 37.02
CA SER A 33 -18.63 -14.56 37.37
C SER A 33 -17.27 -13.93 37.11
N TYR A 34 -17.22 -13.08 36.11
CA TYR A 34 -16.11 -12.13 35.96
C TYR A 34 -16.09 -11.20 37.19
N PRO A 35 -14.94 -10.96 37.81
CA PRO A 35 -14.86 -10.03 38.92
C PRO A 35 -15.26 -8.66 38.40
N THR A 36 -16.33 -8.14 38.99
CA THR A 36 -16.78 -6.76 38.81
C THR A 36 -15.61 -5.84 39.14
N VAL A 37 -15.13 -5.09 38.16
CA VAL A 37 -14.16 -4.02 38.40
C VAL A 37 -14.84 -3.03 39.34
N ARG A 38 -14.49 -3.08 40.61
CA ARG A 38 -14.84 -2.03 41.58
C ARG A 38 -14.25 -0.73 41.07
N LYS A 39 -15.12 0.24 40.76
CA LYS A 39 -14.73 1.64 40.65
C LYS A 39 -14.02 2.01 41.94
N LEU A 40 -12.71 2.11 41.88
CA LEU A 40 -11.96 2.80 42.92
C LEU A 40 -12.34 4.29 42.82
N GLN A 41 -13.23 4.73 43.72
CA GLN A 41 -13.41 6.14 44.00
C GLN A 41 -12.14 6.61 44.73
N TYR A 42 -11.22 7.22 43.98
CA TYR A 42 -10.22 8.08 44.59
C TYR A 42 -10.88 9.42 44.92
N GLY A 43 -11.24 9.58 46.17
CA GLY A 43 -11.57 10.87 46.75
C GLY A 43 -10.32 11.74 46.78
N GLY A 44 -10.46 12.98 46.34
CA GLY A 44 -9.41 14.00 46.47
C GLY A 44 -9.35 14.91 45.23
N SER A 45 -10.47 15.56 44.89
CA SER A 45 -10.46 16.74 44.01
C SER A 45 -10.25 17.98 44.90
N LEU A 46 -9.04 18.50 44.93
CA LEU A 46 -8.81 19.89 45.37
C LEU A 46 -8.86 20.79 44.13
N ALA A 47 -10.03 21.33 43.85
CA ALA A 47 -10.19 22.44 42.93
C ALA A 47 -9.82 23.73 43.69
N GLN A 48 -8.64 24.29 43.47
CA GLN A 48 -8.35 25.65 43.88
C GLN A 48 -8.83 26.61 42.79
N GLU A 49 -9.93 27.32 43.07
CA GLU A 49 -10.34 28.50 42.31
C GLU A 49 -9.45 29.67 42.72
N SER A 50 -8.52 30.09 41.88
CA SER A 50 -7.89 31.40 42.05
C SER A 50 -8.57 32.40 41.10
N ALA A 51 -9.45 33.23 41.66
CA ALA A 51 -10.03 34.37 40.98
C ALA A 51 -9.16 35.59 41.22
N ALA A 52 -8.45 36.06 40.18
CA ALA A 52 -7.84 37.39 40.21
C ALA A 52 -8.77 38.40 39.50
N PRO A 53 -9.10 39.55 40.09
CA PRO A 53 -9.92 40.56 39.43
C PRO A 53 -9.06 41.40 38.48
N ALA A 54 -9.31 41.32 37.19
CA ALA A 54 -8.80 42.30 36.22
C ALA A 54 -9.83 43.42 36.09
N SER A 55 -9.47 44.61 36.51
CA SER A 55 -10.26 45.83 36.39
C SER A 55 -10.03 46.47 35.03
N THR A 56 -10.91 46.20 34.07
CA THR A 56 -11.22 47.07 32.93
C THR A 56 -12.73 46.96 32.63
N PRO A 57 -13.41 48.04 32.24
CA PRO A 57 -14.85 48.05 32.20
C PRO A 57 -15.38 47.43 30.90
N SER A 58 -15.54 46.15 30.88
CA SER A 58 -16.48 45.38 30.04
C SER A 58 -16.03 43.91 29.86
N GLY A 59 -16.65 43.05 30.63
CA GLY A 59 -16.56 41.60 30.42
C GLY A 59 -15.62 40.85 31.37
N ARG A 60 -16.21 40.02 32.24
CA ARG A 60 -15.43 39.09 33.07
C ARG A 60 -15.00 37.90 32.25
N ILE A 61 -13.69 37.70 32.07
CA ILE A 61 -13.11 36.51 31.48
C ILE A 61 -12.96 35.46 32.59
N ARG A 62 -13.64 34.31 32.48
CA ARG A 62 -13.41 33.15 33.35
C ARG A 62 -12.44 32.22 32.66
N VAL A 63 -11.28 31.99 33.26
CA VAL A 63 -10.32 30.98 32.84
C VAL A 63 -10.47 29.77 33.77
N ARG A 64 -10.82 28.60 33.24
CA ARG A 64 -10.77 27.31 33.95
C ARG A 64 -9.55 26.55 33.49
N ILE A 65 -8.65 26.23 34.40
CA ILE A 65 -7.47 25.40 34.12
C ILE A 65 -7.74 24.01 34.72
N HIS A 66 -7.80 22.98 33.89
CA HIS A 66 -7.87 21.59 34.33
C HIS A 66 -6.50 20.95 34.21
N THR A 67 -5.88 20.60 35.35
CA THR A 67 -4.62 19.85 35.38
C THR A 67 -4.89 18.40 35.83
N TYR A 68 -4.40 17.43 35.05
CA TYR A 68 -4.54 16.01 35.34
C TYR A 68 -3.20 15.37 35.74
N LEU A 69 -2.45 15.93 36.68
CA LEU A 69 -1.26 15.26 37.24
C LEU A 69 -1.05 15.61 38.71
N PRO A 70 -0.51 14.69 39.52
CA PRO A 70 -0.20 14.95 40.92
C PRO A 70 1.05 15.81 41.05
N ALA A 71 0.92 16.84 41.89
CA ALA A 71 1.95 17.66 42.55
C ALA A 71 3.27 17.89 41.77
N TRP A 72 3.34 19.02 41.08
CA TRP A 72 4.60 19.70 40.79
C TRP A 72 4.58 21.10 41.39
N ASP A 73 5.41 21.26 42.39
CA ASP A 73 5.53 22.50 43.18
C ASP A 73 6.38 23.53 42.44
N GLY A 74 5.97 24.75 42.41
CA GLY A 74 6.82 25.93 42.20
C GLY A 74 6.94 26.50 40.77
N ARG A 75 6.60 25.81 39.68
CA ARG A 75 6.78 26.32 38.30
C ARG A 75 5.51 26.82 37.59
N LEU A 76 4.35 26.48 38.07
CA LEU A 76 3.07 26.99 37.55
C LEU A 76 2.80 28.46 37.87
N GLN A 77 3.40 29.00 38.93
CA GLN A 77 3.27 30.41 39.25
C GLN A 77 3.97 31.33 38.24
N ALA A 78 5.04 30.87 37.58
CA ALA A 78 5.76 31.65 36.57
C ALA A 78 4.95 31.82 35.27
N CYS A 79 4.22 30.76 34.82
CA CYS A 79 3.36 30.83 33.63
C CYS A 79 2.12 31.73 33.86
N ALA A 80 1.54 31.72 35.03
CA ALA A 80 0.40 32.60 35.37
C ALA A 80 0.79 34.08 35.39
N ALA A 81 2.01 34.41 35.80
CA ALA A 81 2.55 35.76 35.79
C ALA A 81 2.78 36.33 34.38
N MET A 82 3.13 35.47 33.39
CA MET A 82 3.27 35.87 31.97
C MET A 82 1.93 36.23 31.32
N LEU A 83 0.85 35.56 31.69
CA LEU A 83 -0.49 35.79 31.12
C LEU A 83 -1.17 37.05 31.69
N THR A 84 -0.68 37.59 32.80
CA THR A 84 -1.24 38.79 33.46
C THR A 84 -0.48 40.09 33.17
N GLY A 85 0.53 40.07 32.31
CA GLY A 85 1.25 41.29 31.88
C GLY A 85 2.09 41.97 32.97
N LYS A 86 2.47 41.26 34.04
CA LYS A 86 3.25 41.80 35.17
C LYS A 86 4.66 41.23 35.27
N SER A 87 5.35 41.02 34.18
CA SER A 87 6.79 40.74 34.25
C SER A 87 7.47 41.06 32.93
N SER A 88 8.50 41.88 32.99
CA SER A 88 9.46 42.10 31.92
C SER A 88 10.36 40.89 31.81
N ALA A 89 10.64 40.48 30.56
CA ALA A 89 11.44 39.39 30.06
C ALA A 89 12.37 38.67 31.06
N ILE A 90 12.10 37.38 31.27
CA ILE A 90 13.07 36.45 31.81
C ILE A 90 13.58 35.61 30.63
N GLU A 91 14.87 35.70 30.33
CA GLU A 91 15.53 34.84 29.35
C GLU A 91 15.47 33.37 29.78
N CYS A 92 14.76 32.55 29.02
CA CYS A 92 14.66 31.11 29.22
C CYS A 92 15.73 30.38 28.37
N ASN A 93 16.99 30.46 28.82
CA ASN A 93 18.08 29.63 28.31
C ASN A 93 18.32 28.51 29.32
N GLN A 94 17.58 27.43 29.24
CA GLN A 94 17.93 26.06 29.69
C GLN A 94 16.65 25.21 29.80
N VAL A 95 16.23 24.60 28.67
CA VAL A 95 15.35 23.44 28.70
C VAL A 95 16.01 22.38 27.84
N PRO A 96 16.34 21.20 28.40
CA PRO A 96 16.84 20.10 27.58
C PRO A 96 15.71 19.54 26.69
N PRO A 97 16.04 19.01 25.49
CA PRO A 97 15.04 18.43 24.60
C PRO A 97 14.62 17.04 25.11
N ALA A 98 13.37 16.72 24.86
CA ALA A 98 12.65 15.46 25.07
C ALA A 98 11.95 15.27 26.41
N GLU A 99 10.68 15.22 26.27
CA GLU A 99 9.59 14.50 26.93
C GLU A 99 8.45 15.38 27.41
N ALA A 100 7.25 15.05 26.89
CA ALA A 100 5.92 15.54 27.24
C ALA A 100 5.42 16.81 26.53
N ALA A 101 4.76 16.61 25.39
CA ALA A 101 3.86 17.60 24.82
C ALA A 101 2.65 17.80 25.76
N HIS A 102 2.54 18.98 26.37
CA HIS A 102 1.41 19.36 27.19
C HIS A 102 0.46 20.22 26.35
N PHE A 103 -0.77 19.76 26.18
CA PHE A 103 -1.81 20.53 25.51
C PHE A 103 -2.51 21.42 26.54
N ILE A 104 -2.43 22.75 26.36
CA ILE A 104 -3.20 23.73 27.13
C ILE A 104 -4.39 24.14 26.28
N PHE A 105 -5.60 23.79 26.72
CA PHE A 105 -6.82 24.30 26.12
C PHE A 105 -7.25 25.58 26.87
N VAL A 106 -7.35 26.69 26.14
CA VAL A 106 -7.90 27.95 26.65
C VAL A 106 -9.26 28.17 26.01
N GLU A 107 -10.31 28.08 26.80
CA GLU A 107 -11.67 28.39 26.38
C GLU A 107 -11.95 29.87 26.70
N ILE A 108 -12.07 30.72 25.69
CA ILE A 108 -12.38 32.15 25.84
C ILE A 108 -13.87 32.35 25.58
N GLY A 109 -14.64 32.43 26.64
CA GLY A 109 -16.06 32.81 26.60
C GLY A 109 -16.25 34.31 26.84
N GLY A 110 -16.45 35.07 25.77
CA GLY A 110 -16.79 36.50 25.88
C GLY A 110 -17.47 36.97 24.58
N GLY A 111 -18.78 37.25 24.65
CA GLY A 111 -19.54 37.85 23.57
C GLY A 111 -19.19 39.32 23.40
N LEU A 112 -18.79 39.74 22.22
CA LEU A 112 -18.69 41.14 21.81
C LEU A 112 -20.06 41.63 21.32
N PRO A 113 -20.54 42.81 21.73
CA PRO A 113 -21.77 43.38 21.21
C PRO A 113 -21.51 44.19 19.93
N GLY A 114 -22.27 43.86 18.88
CA GLY A 114 -22.64 44.74 17.79
C GLY A 114 -21.76 44.78 16.56
N THR A 115 -21.97 43.85 15.66
CA THR A 115 -21.95 44.12 14.20
C THR A 115 -23.10 43.36 13.57
N HIS A 116 -24.11 44.09 13.07
CA HIS A 116 -25.16 43.56 12.22
C HIS A 116 -24.51 43.13 10.88
N VAL A 117 -24.42 41.83 10.67
CA VAL A 117 -24.22 41.25 9.33
C VAL A 117 -25.55 40.65 8.94
N SER A 118 -26.12 41.19 7.86
CA SER A 118 -27.35 40.74 7.24
C SER A 118 -27.30 39.27 6.92
N GLY A 119 -28.28 38.52 7.40
CA GLY A 119 -28.39 37.08 7.22
C GLY A 119 -28.62 36.73 5.74
N GLN A 120 -27.70 36.01 5.18
CA GLN A 120 -28.01 35.05 4.11
C GLN A 120 -28.04 33.68 4.76
N HIS A 121 -29.19 33.03 4.66
CA HIS A 121 -29.42 31.68 5.11
C HIS A 121 -28.45 30.71 4.42
N LEU A 122 -27.41 30.29 5.13
CA LEU A 122 -26.70 29.04 4.85
C LEU A 122 -27.31 28.00 5.77
N SER A 123 -28.40 27.36 5.32
CA SER A 123 -28.91 26.13 5.91
C SER A 123 -27.99 24.96 5.51
N GLY A 124 -26.78 24.93 6.07
CA GLY A 124 -25.94 23.75 6.08
C GLY A 124 -26.34 22.88 7.25
N HIS A 125 -26.98 21.77 7.00
CA HIS A 125 -27.09 20.70 7.97
C HIS A 125 -25.67 20.29 8.39
N MET A 126 -25.22 20.72 9.56
CA MET A 126 -24.10 20.11 10.26
C MET A 126 -24.62 18.76 10.82
N SER A 127 -24.64 17.74 9.99
CA SER A 127 -24.66 16.36 10.48
C SER A 127 -23.43 16.19 11.35
N GLY A 128 -23.60 15.84 12.63
CA GLY A 128 -22.47 15.58 13.53
C GLY A 128 -21.53 14.60 12.85
N ALA A 129 -20.33 15.05 12.52
CA ALA A 129 -19.32 14.23 11.87
C ALA A 129 -19.04 13.03 12.79
N GLN A 130 -19.50 11.86 12.39
CA GLN A 130 -19.24 10.64 13.13
C GLN A 130 -17.72 10.42 13.14
N ILE A 131 -17.12 10.44 14.34
CA ILE A 131 -15.68 10.23 14.49
C ILE A 131 -15.36 8.82 13.99
N SER A 132 -14.61 8.72 12.89
CA SER A 132 -14.13 7.44 12.40
C SER A 132 -13.12 6.83 13.40
N HIS A 133 -13.30 5.56 13.73
CA HIS A 133 -12.32 4.79 14.52
C HIS A 133 -11.08 4.36 13.71
N LEU A 134 -11.07 4.62 12.40
CA LEU A 134 -9.92 4.36 11.53
C LEU A 134 -8.93 5.53 11.61
N LEU A 135 -7.63 5.21 11.72
CA LEU A 135 -6.58 6.23 11.64
C LEU A 135 -6.70 7.04 10.34
N PRO A 136 -6.57 8.38 10.38
CA PRO A 136 -6.72 9.25 9.21
C PRO A 136 -5.45 9.26 8.33
N THR A 137 -4.86 8.09 8.08
CA THR A 137 -3.65 7.93 7.24
C THR A 137 -3.93 7.98 5.74
N TYR A 138 -5.20 8.00 5.36
CA TYR A 138 -5.65 8.11 3.98
C TYR A 138 -6.67 9.26 3.83
N ALA A 139 -6.49 10.06 2.78
CA ALA A 139 -7.52 11.02 2.35
C ALA A 139 -8.63 10.25 1.60
N ARG A 140 -9.59 9.70 2.36
CA ARG A 140 -10.68 8.90 1.79
C ARG A 140 -11.70 9.81 1.11
N VAL A 141 -12.12 9.39 -0.09
CA VAL A 141 -13.28 9.96 -0.77
C VAL A 141 -14.54 9.38 -0.13
N ASP A 142 -15.59 10.16 -0.03
CA ASP A 142 -16.91 9.69 0.43
C ASP A 142 -17.57 8.86 -0.69
N LEU A 143 -17.06 7.66 -0.89
CA LEU A 143 -17.51 6.69 -1.88
C LEU A 143 -17.26 5.29 -1.33
N ALA A 144 -18.32 4.51 -1.20
CA ALA A 144 -18.26 3.13 -0.72
C ALA A 144 -18.79 2.17 -1.80
N PHE A 145 -18.14 1.01 -1.92
CA PHE A 145 -18.53 -0.04 -2.86
C PHE A 145 -19.09 -1.24 -2.11
N GLU A 146 -20.17 -1.80 -2.61
CA GLU A 146 -20.83 -2.97 -2.06
C GLU A 146 -20.33 -4.26 -2.71
N ARG A 147 -20.13 -4.25 -4.03
CA ARG A 147 -19.73 -5.42 -4.82
C ARG A 147 -18.94 -5.02 -6.07
N GLY A 148 -18.32 -6.03 -6.68
CA GLY A 148 -17.63 -5.84 -7.96
C GLY A 148 -17.71 -7.08 -8.82
N GLU A 149 -17.61 -6.89 -10.14
CA GLU A 149 -17.60 -7.95 -11.15
C GLU A 149 -16.72 -7.54 -12.32
N GLY A 150 -15.74 -8.36 -12.67
CA GLY A 150 -14.77 -8.03 -13.71
C GLY A 150 -14.06 -6.70 -13.45
N ALA A 151 -14.16 -5.76 -14.36
CA ALA A 151 -13.58 -4.41 -14.24
C ALA A 151 -14.55 -3.39 -13.59
N TRP A 152 -15.67 -3.83 -13.07
CA TRP A 152 -16.72 -2.94 -12.57
C TRP A 152 -16.92 -3.05 -11.08
N LEU A 153 -17.12 -1.91 -10.43
CA LEU A 153 -17.54 -1.78 -9.04
C LEU A 153 -18.94 -1.18 -8.98
N VAL A 154 -19.74 -1.63 -8.02
CA VAL A 154 -21.05 -1.08 -7.73
C VAL A 154 -21.01 -0.43 -6.37
N ALA A 155 -21.28 0.87 -6.33
CA ALA A 155 -21.32 1.65 -5.11
C ALA A 155 -22.61 1.35 -4.31
N THR A 156 -22.63 1.75 -3.04
CA THR A 156 -23.76 1.54 -2.13
C THR A 156 -25.05 2.26 -2.56
N ASP A 157 -24.93 3.28 -3.41
CA ASP A 157 -26.05 3.99 -4.07
C ASP A 157 -26.53 3.32 -5.37
N GLY A 158 -25.91 2.21 -5.76
CA GLY A 158 -26.22 1.45 -6.99
C GLY A 158 -25.47 1.92 -8.24
N GLU A 159 -24.72 3.02 -8.18
CA GLU A 159 -23.94 3.55 -9.30
C GLU A 159 -22.78 2.61 -9.67
N ARG A 160 -22.52 2.49 -10.98
CA ARG A 160 -21.44 1.63 -11.51
C ARG A 160 -20.21 2.44 -11.88
N TYR A 161 -19.07 2.00 -11.38
CA TYR A 161 -17.76 2.60 -11.64
C TYR A 161 -16.88 1.64 -12.42
N LEU A 162 -16.21 2.14 -13.46
CA LEU A 162 -15.17 1.39 -14.16
C LEU A 162 -13.87 1.50 -13.36
N ASP A 163 -13.34 0.35 -12.91
CA ASP A 163 -12.16 0.30 -12.05
C ASP A 163 -10.87 0.16 -12.87
N PHE A 164 -10.19 1.27 -13.05
CA PHE A 164 -8.85 1.35 -13.64
C PHE A 164 -7.75 1.59 -12.61
N THR A 165 -8.02 1.26 -11.34
CA THR A 165 -7.00 1.14 -10.30
C THR A 165 -6.72 -0.32 -9.93
N SER A 166 -7.72 -1.19 -10.01
CA SER A 166 -7.66 -2.59 -9.54
C SER A 166 -7.11 -2.70 -8.10
N GLY A 167 -7.47 -1.76 -7.20
CA GLY A 167 -6.88 -1.71 -5.86
C GLY A 167 -5.38 -1.41 -5.86
N VAL A 168 -4.89 -0.60 -6.79
CA VAL A 168 -3.49 -0.30 -7.11
C VAL A 168 -2.77 -1.55 -7.66
N ALA A 169 -3.28 -2.07 -8.78
CA ALA A 169 -2.77 -3.25 -9.49
C ALA A 169 -2.85 -4.57 -8.70
N VAL A 170 -3.77 -4.68 -7.74
CA VAL A 170 -3.97 -5.89 -6.93
C VAL A 170 -4.93 -6.87 -7.60
N ASN A 171 -6.11 -6.39 -8.02
CA ASN A 171 -7.17 -7.21 -8.59
C ASN A 171 -6.91 -7.49 -10.09
N ALA A 172 -5.82 -8.18 -10.38
CA ALA A 172 -5.39 -8.42 -11.76
C ALA A 172 -6.40 -9.23 -12.59
N LEU A 173 -7.14 -10.13 -11.96
CA LEU A 173 -8.20 -10.92 -12.60
C LEU A 173 -9.58 -10.24 -12.50
N GLY A 174 -9.64 -8.98 -12.07
CA GLY A 174 -10.89 -8.28 -11.79
C GLY A 174 -11.57 -8.73 -10.50
N HIS A 175 -12.72 -8.16 -10.26
CA HIS A 175 -13.53 -8.44 -9.07
C HIS A 175 -14.30 -9.75 -9.25
N ALA A 176 -14.41 -10.52 -8.16
CA ALA A 176 -15.19 -11.76 -8.08
C ALA A 176 -14.88 -12.78 -9.20
N HIS A 177 -13.61 -12.93 -9.60
CA HIS A 177 -13.22 -13.86 -10.66
C HIS A 177 -13.64 -15.30 -10.31
N PRO A 178 -14.43 -16.00 -11.17
CA PRO A 178 -15.10 -17.26 -10.80
C PRO A 178 -14.14 -18.36 -10.32
N GLN A 179 -13.00 -18.55 -10.99
CA GLN A 179 -12.02 -19.57 -10.61
C GLN A 179 -11.35 -19.24 -9.27
N LEU A 180 -11.04 -17.96 -9.01
CA LEU A 180 -10.44 -17.53 -7.75
C LEU A 180 -11.43 -17.69 -6.60
N VAL A 181 -12.69 -17.26 -6.79
CA VAL A 181 -13.76 -17.43 -5.80
C VAL A 181 -13.98 -18.91 -5.48
N ALA A 182 -14.08 -19.76 -6.49
CA ALA A 182 -14.27 -21.21 -6.31
C ALA A 182 -13.10 -21.84 -5.54
N ALA A 183 -11.86 -21.51 -5.89
CA ALA A 183 -10.67 -22.04 -5.23
C ALA A 183 -10.61 -21.64 -3.75
N ILE A 184 -10.83 -20.35 -3.44
CA ILE A 184 -10.83 -19.83 -2.06
C ILE A 184 -11.98 -20.47 -1.26
N THR A 185 -13.19 -20.56 -1.83
CA THR A 185 -14.35 -21.18 -1.18
C THR A 185 -14.08 -22.64 -0.83
N ALA A 186 -13.51 -23.40 -1.76
CA ALA A 186 -13.14 -24.79 -1.53
C ALA A 186 -12.08 -24.95 -0.42
N GLN A 187 -11.08 -24.07 -0.40
CA GLN A 187 -10.03 -24.08 0.63
C GLN A 187 -10.53 -23.59 1.97
N ALA A 188 -11.45 -22.62 2.01
CA ALA A 188 -12.04 -22.10 3.23
C ALA A 188 -12.80 -23.16 4.03
N GLY A 189 -13.36 -24.17 3.35
CA GLY A 189 -13.98 -25.33 3.98
C GLY A 189 -13.02 -26.40 4.52
N LYS A 190 -11.68 -26.21 4.36
CA LYS A 190 -10.66 -27.19 4.76
C LYS A 190 -9.77 -26.64 5.86
N LEU A 191 -8.76 -25.85 5.50
CA LEU A 191 -7.71 -25.37 6.39
C LEU A 191 -7.30 -23.94 5.98
N TRP A 192 -7.39 -23.01 6.93
CA TRP A 192 -7.04 -21.60 6.71
C TRP A 192 -5.58 -21.31 6.99
N HIS A 193 -5.09 -21.84 8.10
CA HIS A 193 -3.74 -21.59 8.60
C HIS A 193 -3.18 -22.79 9.34
N VAL A 194 -1.89 -22.99 9.16
CA VAL A 194 -1.05 -23.88 9.97
C VAL A 194 0.34 -23.24 10.04
N SER A 195 1.07 -23.49 11.11
CA SER A 195 2.43 -22.94 11.25
C SER A 195 3.35 -23.41 10.12
N ASN A 196 4.30 -22.55 9.71
CA ASN A 196 5.41 -22.90 8.81
C ASN A 196 6.38 -23.97 9.41
N LEU A 197 6.11 -24.44 10.61
CA LEU A 197 6.76 -25.63 11.17
C LEU A 197 6.29 -26.93 10.48
N TYR A 198 5.20 -26.87 9.73
CA TYR A 198 4.63 -28.00 9.01
C TYR A 198 4.65 -27.74 7.50
N ARG A 199 4.61 -28.82 6.73
CA ARG A 199 4.51 -28.72 5.26
C ARG A 199 3.13 -28.23 4.85
N VAL A 200 3.09 -27.28 3.93
CA VAL A 200 1.86 -26.76 3.28
C VAL A 200 1.95 -27.11 1.81
N PRO A 201 1.23 -28.14 1.33
CA PRO A 201 1.32 -28.60 -0.06
C PRO A 201 1.02 -27.49 -1.08
N GLU A 202 0.06 -26.61 -0.80
CA GLU A 202 -0.30 -25.47 -1.64
C GLU A 202 0.87 -24.48 -1.77
N ALA A 203 1.65 -24.28 -0.70
CA ALA A 203 2.83 -23.42 -0.73
C ALA A 203 3.98 -24.04 -1.55
N GLU A 204 4.23 -25.33 -1.37
CA GLU A 204 5.23 -26.06 -2.16
C GLU A 204 4.88 -26.03 -3.66
N ARG A 205 3.59 -26.23 -3.99
CA ARG A 205 3.10 -26.16 -5.37
C ARG A 205 3.29 -24.75 -5.95
N LEU A 206 2.91 -23.69 -5.21
CA LEU A 206 3.05 -22.31 -5.67
C LEU A 206 4.52 -21.95 -5.88
N ALA A 207 5.40 -22.32 -4.92
CA ALA A 207 6.84 -22.08 -5.03
C ALA A 207 7.43 -22.77 -6.26
N ALA A 208 7.13 -24.05 -6.45
CA ALA A 208 7.61 -24.82 -7.62
C ALA A 208 7.18 -24.17 -8.96
N ARG A 209 5.95 -23.68 -9.04
CA ARG A 209 5.42 -23.00 -10.25
C ARG A 209 6.07 -21.66 -10.50
N LEU A 210 6.27 -20.86 -9.47
CA LEU A 210 6.95 -19.57 -9.58
C LEU A 210 8.41 -19.73 -9.98
N CYS A 211 9.11 -20.69 -9.38
CA CYS A 211 10.49 -21.01 -9.76
C CYS A 211 10.57 -21.52 -11.21
N ALA A 212 9.69 -22.45 -11.62
CA ALA A 212 9.67 -22.97 -12.99
C ALA A 212 9.39 -21.89 -14.06
N ALA A 213 8.67 -20.82 -13.69
CA ALA A 213 8.32 -19.72 -14.57
C ALA A 213 9.29 -18.52 -14.51
N SER A 214 10.34 -18.59 -13.68
CA SER A 214 11.27 -17.48 -13.45
C SER A 214 12.75 -17.93 -13.43
N PHE A 215 13.63 -17.01 -13.02
CA PHE A 215 15.06 -17.26 -12.81
C PHE A 215 15.35 -17.97 -11.48
N ALA A 216 14.36 -18.02 -10.57
CA ALA A 216 14.57 -18.35 -9.16
C ALA A 216 14.59 -19.87 -8.92
N ASP A 217 15.35 -20.29 -7.92
CA ASP A 217 15.41 -21.66 -7.42
C ASP A 217 14.58 -21.86 -6.16
N THR A 218 14.25 -20.76 -5.44
CA THR A 218 13.57 -20.81 -4.15
C THR A 218 12.66 -19.60 -3.94
N ALA A 219 11.66 -19.75 -3.05
CA ALA A 219 10.71 -18.71 -2.69
C ALA A 219 10.45 -18.69 -1.18
N PHE A 220 10.30 -17.47 -0.63
CA PHE A 220 9.74 -17.22 0.70
C PHE A 220 8.40 -16.50 0.53
N PHE A 221 7.37 -16.94 1.26
CA PHE A 221 6.05 -16.32 1.22
C PHE A 221 5.79 -15.41 2.43
N ALA A 222 5.18 -14.26 2.14
CA ALA A 222 4.77 -13.24 3.09
C ALA A 222 3.33 -12.79 2.79
N ASN A 223 2.87 -11.69 3.42
CA ASN A 223 1.47 -11.23 3.28
C ASN A 223 1.34 -9.93 2.47
N SER A 224 2.45 -9.27 2.18
CA SER A 224 2.47 -7.97 1.51
C SER A 224 3.75 -7.76 0.71
N GLY A 225 3.74 -6.74 -0.16
CA GLY A 225 4.93 -6.31 -0.88
C GLY A 225 6.03 -5.77 0.05
N ALA A 226 5.65 -5.04 1.10
CA ALA A 226 6.61 -4.55 2.07
C ALA A 226 7.36 -5.70 2.77
N GLU A 227 6.65 -6.76 3.18
CA GLU A 227 7.28 -7.94 3.78
C GLU A 227 8.16 -8.71 2.78
N ALA A 228 7.75 -8.80 1.52
CA ALA A 228 8.56 -9.40 0.46
C ALA A 228 9.86 -8.61 0.24
N MET A 229 9.80 -7.28 0.24
CA MET A 229 10.98 -6.41 0.10
C MET A 229 11.85 -6.41 1.36
N GLU A 230 11.29 -6.49 2.57
CA GLU A 230 12.05 -6.73 3.80
C GLU A 230 12.86 -8.03 3.73
N CYS A 231 12.24 -9.11 3.20
CA CYS A 231 12.93 -10.37 2.96
C CYS A 231 14.09 -10.18 1.97
N ALA A 232 13.86 -9.49 0.84
CA ALA A 232 14.86 -9.23 -0.18
C ALA A 232 16.05 -8.42 0.36
N ILE A 233 15.79 -7.34 1.11
CA ILE A 233 16.82 -6.52 1.77
C ILE A 233 17.64 -7.36 2.76
N LYS A 234 16.95 -8.13 3.61
CA LYS A 234 17.62 -9.02 4.58
C LYS A 234 18.44 -10.10 3.88
N MET A 235 17.93 -10.69 2.81
CA MET A 235 18.61 -11.72 2.03
C MET A 235 19.88 -11.17 1.39
N ALA A 236 19.84 -9.99 0.77
CA ALA A 236 21.01 -9.34 0.17
C ALA A 236 22.11 -9.09 1.20
N ARG A 237 21.76 -8.58 2.39
CA ARG A 237 22.71 -8.38 3.49
C ARG A 237 23.26 -9.71 4.02
N LYS A 238 22.38 -10.70 4.20
CA LYS A 238 22.75 -12.02 4.73
C LYS A 238 23.64 -12.81 3.79
N TYR A 239 23.41 -12.69 2.47
CA TYR A 239 24.28 -13.25 1.45
C TYR A 239 25.73 -12.77 1.60
N GLN A 240 25.94 -11.48 1.70
CA GLN A 240 27.29 -10.90 1.84
C GLN A 240 27.94 -11.36 3.15
N SER A 241 27.21 -11.35 4.26
CA SER A 241 27.68 -11.84 5.55
C SER A 241 28.07 -13.33 5.49
N ALA A 242 27.23 -14.18 4.90
CA ALA A 242 27.50 -15.61 4.72
C ALA A 242 28.67 -15.87 3.73
N SER A 243 28.98 -14.90 2.87
CA SER A 243 30.13 -14.92 1.95
C SER A 243 31.41 -14.37 2.57
N GLY A 244 31.43 -14.14 3.90
CA GLY A 244 32.60 -13.62 4.62
C GLY A 244 32.85 -12.12 4.45
N LYS A 245 31.86 -11.35 4.00
CA LYS A 245 31.91 -9.90 3.75
C LYS A 245 30.83 -9.16 4.54
N PRO A 246 30.79 -9.27 5.90
CA PRO A 246 29.72 -8.68 6.72
C PRO A 246 29.71 -7.14 6.65
N GLU A 247 30.80 -6.50 6.24
CA GLU A 247 30.87 -5.05 6.01
C GLU A 247 30.06 -4.59 4.80
N ARG A 248 29.66 -5.51 3.90
CA ARG A 248 28.80 -5.21 2.75
C ARG A 248 27.35 -5.33 3.13
N PHE A 249 26.71 -4.20 3.46
CA PHE A 249 25.30 -4.14 3.86
C PHE A 249 24.50 -3.01 3.18
N ARG A 250 25.19 -2.10 2.48
CA ARG A 250 24.56 -0.96 1.79
C ARG A 250 23.93 -1.39 0.48
N ILE A 251 22.79 -0.80 0.17
CA ILE A 251 22.02 -1.10 -1.04
C ILE A 251 21.85 0.21 -1.81
N VAL A 252 22.25 0.21 -3.08
CA VAL A 252 21.96 1.33 -3.98
C VAL A 252 20.51 1.26 -4.42
N THR A 253 19.79 2.39 -4.30
CA THR A 253 18.37 2.54 -4.66
C THR A 253 18.19 3.80 -5.52
N PHE A 254 17.00 4.01 -6.08
CA PHE A 254 16.77 5.08 -7.03
C PHE A 254 15.74 6.09 -6.53
N GLU A 255 15.95 7.37 -6.81
CA GLU A 255 15.04 8.45 -6.48
C GLU A 255 13.67 8.22 -7.12
N GLY A 256 12.61 8.43 -6.33
CA GLY A 256 11.22 8.21 -6.75
C GLY A 256 10.72 6.79 -6.60
N ALA A 257 11.57 5.83 -6.14
CA ALA A 257 11.18 4.46 -5.89
C ALA A 257 10.18 4.34 -4.73
N PHE A 258 9.40 3.24 -4.75
CA PHE A 258 8.49 2.87 -3.68
C PHE A 258 8.60 1.37 -3.38
N HIS A 259 9.15 1.02 -2.23
CA HIS A 259 9.38 -0.38 -1.83
C HIS A 259 8.52 -0.85 -0.65
N GLY A 260 7.67 0.02 -0.09
CA GLY A 260 6.78 -0.31 1.03
C GLY A 260 6.71 0.78 2.09
N ARG A 261 6.11 0.44 3.24
CA ARG A 261 5.84 1.37 4.36
C ARG A 261 6.43 0.90 5.69
N THR A 262 7.27 -0.14 5.71
CA THR A 262 8.11 -0.49 6.86
C THR A 262 9.33 0.42 6.94
N LEU A 263 9.98 0.53 8.09
CA LEU A 263 11.08 1.48 8.27
C LEU A 263 12.24 1.26 7.28
N ALA A 264 12.61 -0.01 6.99
CA ALA A 264 13.68 -0.27 6.03
C ALA A 264 13.22 -0.02 4.58
N THR A 265 11.98 -0.37 4.21
CA THR A 265 11.46 -0.09 2.86
C THR A 265 11.22 1.40 2.63
N LEU A 266 10.86 2.18 3.66
CA LEU A 266 10.82 3.64 3.61
C LEU A 266 12.21 4.23 3.35
N ALA A 267 13.23 3.73 4.07
CA ALA A 267 14.60 4.15 3.88
C ALA A 267 15.12 3.82 2.47
N ALA A 268 14.78 2.62 1.96
CA ALA A 268 15.09 2.22 0.59
C ALA A 268 14.43 3.13 -0.46
N GLY A 269 13.17 3.51 -0.26
CA GLY A 269 12.46 4.43 -1.16
C GLY A 269 12.93 5.88 -1.08
N GLY A 270 13.47 6.33 0.06
CA GLY A 270 14.10 7.63 0.28
C GLY A 270 13.21 8.85 0.11
N GLN A 271 11.90 8.69 -0.08
CA GLN A 271 10.98 9.80 -0.31
C GLN A 271 10.76 10.60 0.99
N LYS A 272 11.21 11.86 1.03
CA LYS A 272 11.15 12.73 2.21
C LYS A 272 9.77 12.78 2.88
N LYS A 273 8.70 12.90 2.08
CA LYS A 273 7.31 12.95 2.58
C LYS A 273 6.87 11.71 3.38
N TYR A 274 7.52 10.56 3.16
CA TYR A 274 7.23 9.32 3.86
C TYR A 274 8.18 9.03 5.01
N LEU A 275 9.34 9.71 5.04
CA LEU A 275 10.33 9.61 6.11
C LEU A 275 10.09 10.62 7.24
N GLU A 276 9.35 11.69 6.95
CA GLU A 276 9.07 12.76 7.92
C GLU A 276 8.40 12.21 9.17
N GLY A 277 9.01 12.49 10.34
CA GLY A 277 8.51 12.05 11.65
C GLY A 277 8.85 10.60 12.03
N PHE A 278 9.51 9.81 11.15
CA PHE A 278 9.85 8.41 11.40
C PHE A 278 11.37 8.17 11.57
N GLY A 279 12.10 9.21 11.99
CA GLY A 279 13.53 9.09 12.30
C GLY A 279 13.81 8.34 13.62
N PRO A 280 15.06 7.84 13.81
CA PRO A 280 16.15 7.90 12.84
C PRO A 280 15.92 6.97 11.65
N VAL A 281 16.37 7.40 10.45
CA VAL A 281 16.24 6.61 9.23
C VAL A 281 17.13 5.38 9.30
N VAL A 282 16.62 4.23 8.88
CA VAL A 282 17.42 2.99 8.82
C VAL A 282 18.58 3.17 7.85
N GLU A 283 19.80 2.98 8.36
CA GLU A 283 21.02 3.11 7.58
C GLU A 283 21.22 2.00 6.55
N GLY A 284 22.05 2.31 5.54
CA GLY A 284 22.52 1.34 4.55
C GLY A 284 21.76 1.41 3.21
N PHE A 285 21.23 2.59 2.86
CA PHE A 285 20.66 2.85 1.54
C PHE A 285 21.31 4.08 0.93
N ASP A 286 21.76 3.93 -0.34
CA ASP A 286 22.38 4.98 -1.13
C ASP A 286 21.49 5.32 -2.32
N GLN A 287 20.76 6.44 -2.25
CA GLN A 287 19.87 6.88 -3.32
C GLN A 287 20.64 7.59 -4.41
N VAL A 288 20.35 7.23 -5.66
CA VAL A 288 20.92 7.87 -6.86
C VAL A 288 19.79 8.31 -7.81
N PRO A 289 20.03 9.31 -8.66
CA PRO A 289 19.06 9.72 -9.66
C PRO A 289 18.65 8.56 -10.58
N PHE A 290 17.34 8.47 -10.90
CA PHE A 290 16.80 7.45 -11.78
C PHE A 290 17.42 7.55 -13.19
N GLY A 291 17.96 6.44 -13.69
CA GLY A 291 18.55 6.36 -15.04
C GLY A 291 19.97 6.89 -15.14
N ASP A 292 20.57 7.35 -14.05
CA ASP A 292 21.97 7.84 -14.06
C ASP A 292 22.94 6.70 -13.73
N LEU A 293 23.55 6.13 -14.76
CA LEU A 293 24.54 5.07 -14.64
C LEU A 293 25.85 5.56 -14.01
N ALA A 294 26.23 6.82 -14.24
CA ALA A 294 27.46 7.38 -13.69
C ALA A 294 27.33 7.56 -12.18
N ALA A 295 26.23 8.15 -11.71
CA ALA A 295 25.92 8.25 -10.29
C ALA A 295 25.80 6.87 -9.63
N THR A 296 25.19 5.89 -10.32
CA THR A 296 25.11 4.51 -9.83
C THR A 296 26.49 3.89 -9.63
N LYS A 297 27.39 4.04 -10.59
CA LYS A 297 28.79 3.56 -10.47
C LYS A 297 29.52 4.22 -9.32
N GLN A 298 29.33 5.51 -9.14
CA GLN A 298 29.97 6.30 -8.09
C GLN A 298 29.52 5.93 -6.69
N ALA A 299 28.23 5.51 -6.54
CA ALA A 299 27.66 5.06 -5.28
C ALA A 299 28.15 3.66 -4.85
N ILE A 300 28.70 2.86 -5.78
CA ILE A 300 29.25 1.54 -5.47
C ILE A 300 30.57 1.70 -4.72
N GLY A 301 30.59 1.22 -3.47
CA GLY A 301 31.78 1.23 -2.61
C GLY A 301 32.04 -0.12 -1.94
N LYS A 302 33.01 -0.16 -1.04
CA LYS A 302 33.43 -1.38 -0.33
C LYS A 302 32.29 -1.99 0.52
N ALA A 303 31.37 -1.17 1.00
CA ALA A 303 30.24 -1.58 1.82
C ALA A 303 28.99 -1.93 1.00
N THR A 304 28.99 -1.80 -0.33
CA THR A 304 27.82 -2.08 -1.16
C THR A 304 27.58 -3.57 -1.26
N ALA A 305 26.34 -4.00 -1.01
CA ALA A 305 25.84 -5.37 -1.05
C ALA A 305 25.05 -5.66 -2.32
N ALA A 306 24.22 -4.72 -2.77
CA ALA A 306 23.25 -4.92 -3.82
C ALA A 306 22.83 -3.61 -4.50
N ILE A 307 22.18 -3.75 -5.66
CA ILE A 307 21.39 -2.69 -6.32
C ILE A 307 19.94 -3.13 -6.31
N LEU A 308 19.03 -2.29 -5.85
CA LEU A 308 17.58 -2.53 -5.81
C LEU A 308 16.86 -1.55 -6.72
N ILE A 309 16.02 -2.06 -7.64
CA ILE A 309 15.26 -1.25 -8.61
C ILE A 309 13.92 -1.87 -8.94
N GLU A 310 12.92 -1.02 -9.21
CA GLU A 310 11.67 -1.43 -9.89
C GLU A 310 11.93 -1.43 -11.42
N PRO A 311 11.71 -2.52 -12.17
CA PRO A 311 11.84 -2.51 -13.65
C PRO A 311 10.89 -1.52 -14.33
N ILE A 312 9.76 -1.22 -13.69
CA ILE A 312 8.85 -0.13 -14.02
C ILE A 312 8.46 0.53 -12.71
N MET A 313 8.89 1.78 -12.49
CA MET A 313 8.57 2.53 -11.27
C MET A 313 7.11 2.95 -11.29
N GLY A 314 6.28 2.26 -10.51
CA GLY A 314 4.84 2.53 -10.49
C GLY A 314 4.47 3.84 -9.81
N GLU A 315 4.82 3.99 -8.53
CA GLU A 315 4.54 5.19 -7.71
C GLU A 315 5.35 6.41 -8.17
N GLY A 316 6.53 6.20 -8.73
CA GLY A 316 7.39 7.25 -9.27
C GLY A 316 6.92 7.84 -10.60
N GLY A 317 5.70 7.46 -11.08
CA GLY A 317 5.08 8.05 -12.26
C GLY A 317 5.15 7.16 -13.51
N VAL A 318 5.04 5.86 -13.36
CA VAL A 318 5.03 4.85 -14.45
C VAL A 318 6.25 5.01 -15.37
N ARG A 319 7.43 5.06 -14.78
CA ARG A 319 8.69 5.19 -15.51
C ARG A 319 9.23 3.82 -15.86
N VAL A 320 9.27 3.52 -17.15
CA VAL A 320 9.86 2.27 -17.67
C VAL A 320 11.38 2.41 -17.69
N VAL A 321 12.07 1.48 -17.05
CA VAL A 321 13.55 1.44 -17.09
C VAL A 321 14.00 0.95 -18.47
N PRO A 322 14.89 1.67 -19.17
CA PRO A 322 15.45 1.20 -20.44
C PRO A 322 16.20 -0.13 -20.28
N ALA A 323 16.01 -1.05 -21.24
CA ALA A 323 16.61 -2.38 -21.17
C ALA A 323 18.15 -2.33 -21.12
N GLU A 324 18.77 -1.38 -21.82
CA GLU A 324 20.21 -1.16 -21.79
C GLU A 324 20.71 -0.72 -20.40
N PHE A 325 19.90 0.07 -19.66
CA PHE A 325 20.23 0.46 -18.29
C PHE A 325 20.18 -0.76 -17.35
N LEU A 326 19.14 -1.60 -17.43
CA LEU A 326 19.05 -2.84 -16.64
C LEU A 326 20.23 -3.80 -16.98
N ARG A 327 20.59 -3.94 -18.25
CA ARG A 327 21.78 -4.71 -18.64
C ARG A 327 23.06 -4.13 -18.09
N ALA A 328 23.16 -2.80 -18.00
CA ALA A 328 24.32 -2.14 -17.40
C ALA A 328 24.38 -2.38 -15.88
N LEU A 329 23.22 -2.32 -15.17
CA LEU A 329 23.16 -2.65 -13.74
C LEU A 329 23.57 -4.10 -13.48
N ARG A 330 23.12 -5.05 -14.33
CA ARG A 330 23.53 -6.46 -14.18
C ARG A 330 25.04 -6.60 -14.28
N ARG A 331 25.66 -6.01 -15.31
CA ARG A 331 27.13 -6.04 -15.46
C ARG A 331 27.84 -5.42 -14.25
N LEU A 332 27.35 -4.27 -13.75
CA LEU A 332 27.91 -3.64 -12.56
C LEU A 332 27.84 -4.56 -11.33
N CYS A 333 26.73 -5.26 -11.15
CA CYS A 333 26.59 -6.22 -10.07
C CYS A 333 27.59 -7.37 -10.22
N ASP A 334 27.71 -7.95 -11.42
CA ASP A 334 28.63 -9.07 -11.70
C ASP A 334 30.09 -8.67 -11.48
N GLU A 335 30.52 -7.52 -12.02
CA GLU A 335 31.87 -6.99 -11.90
C GLU A 335 32.30 -6.67 -10.45
N ASN A 336 31.35 -6.30 -9.61
CA ASN A 336 31.61 -5.87 -8.24
C ASN A 336 31.20 -6.91 -7.17
N GLY A 337 30.66 -8.07 -7.56
CA GLY A 337 30.18 -9.10 -6.65
C GLY A 337 29.00 -8.62 -5.80
N LEU A 338 28.06 -7.89 -6.42
CA LEU A 338 26.81 -7.38 -5.84
C LEU A 338 25.64 -8.23 -6.30
N LEU A 339 24.56 -8.21 -5.53
CA LEU A 339 23.28 -8.78 -5.97
C LEU A 339 22.44 -7.72 -6.70
N LEU A 340 21.75 -8.14 -7.77
CA LEU A 340 20.72 -7.35 -8.42
C LEU A 340 19.35 -7.77 -7.87
N VAL A 341 18.62 -6.82 -7.31
CA VAL A 341 17.30 -7.05 -6.68
C VAL A 341 16.25 -6.30 -7.48
N PHE A 342 15.23 -7.01 -7.95
CA PHE A 342 14.09 -6.38 -8.61
C PHE A 342 12.86 -6.35 -7.70
N ASP A 343 12.26 -5.17 -7.60
CA ASP A 343 10.94 -5.02 -7.02
C ASP A 343 9.89 -5.12 -8.16
N GLU A 344 9.30 -6.28 -8.29
CA GLU A 344 8.22 -6.54 -9.23
C GLU A 344 6.84 -6.64 -8.54
N VAL A 345 6.71 -6.04 -7.37
CA VAL A 345 5.45 -5.98 -6.62
C VAL A 345 4.32 -5.37 -7.44
N GLN A 346 4.61 -4.37 -8.29
CA GLN A 346 3.61 -3.75 -9.16
C GLN A 346 3.73 -4.16 -10.62
N SER A 347 4.93 -4.37 -11.14
CA SER A 347 5.22 -4.64 -12.55
C SER A 347 5.07 -6.10 -12.94
N GLY A 348 5.18 -7.01 -11.95
CA GLY A 348 5.10 -8.45 -12.16
C GLY A 348 3.67 -8.98 -12.35
N MET A 349 3.57 -10.29 -12.38
CA MET A 349 2.32 -11.04 -12.48
C MET A 349 1.44 -10.58 -13.64
N GLY A 350 2.02 -10.55 -14.84
CA GLY A 350 1.31 -10.26 -16.08
C GLY A 350 1.08 -8.78 -16.39
N ARG A 351 1.30 -7.88 -15.44
CA ARG A 351 0.96 -6.45 -15.58
C ARG A 351 1.67 -5.76 -16.75
N SER A 352 2.93 -6.10 -17.01
CA SER A 352 3.74 -5.56 -18.12
C SER A 352 3.51 -6.27 -19.46
N GLY A 353 2.65 -7.30 -19.50
CA GLY A 353 2.43 -8.13 -20.68
C GLY A 353 3.32 -9.39 -20.75
N GLU A 354 4.30 -9.50 -19.87
CA GLU A 354 5.04 -10.73 -19.54
C GLU A 354 4.69 -11.16 -18.12
N LEU A 355 4.92 -12.41 -17.74
CA LEU A 355 4.64 -12.86 -16.37
C LEU A 355 5.43 -12.02 -15.37
N PHE A 356 6.70 -11.74 -15.67
CA PHE A 356 7.55 -10.82 -14.92
C PHE A 356 8.18 -9.80 -15.86
N ALA A 357 8.26 -8.54 -15.42
CA ALA A 357 8.73 -7.44 -16.27
C ALA A 357 10.19 -7.63 -16.73
N TYR A 358 11.03 -8.30 -15.94
CA TYR A 358 12.42 -8.60 -16.31
C TYR A 358 12.54 -9.46 -17.58
N GLN A 359 11.55 -10.32 -17.86
CA GLN A 359 11.56 -11.21 -19.03
C GLN A 359 11.55 -10.40 -20.33
N ARG A 360 10.95 -9.21 -20.34
CA ARG A 360 10.91 -8.32 -21.50
C ARG A 360 12.30 -7.82 -21.93
N CYS A 361 13.21 -7.64 -21.01
CA CYS A 361 14.57 -7.13 -21.28
C CYS A 361 15.64 -8.23 -21.21
N GLY A 362 15.29 -9.44 -20.83
CA GLY A 362 16.21 -10.58 -20.74
C GLY A 362 17.29 -10.40 -19.67
N VAL A 363 16.98 -9.66 -18.59
CA VAL A 363 17.93 -9.40 -17.49
C VAL A 363 17.38 -10.04 -16.22
N ALA A 364 17.88 -11.22 -15.87
CA ALA A 364 17.50 -11.88 -14.63
C ALA A 364 18.15 -11.22 -13.41
N PRO A 365 17.37 -10.92 -12.35
CA PRO A 365 17.91 -10.52 -11.05
C PRO A 365 18.41 -11.73 -10.26
N ASP A 366 19.03 -11.49 -9.11
CA ASP A 366 19.38 -12.51 -8.13
C ASP A 366 18.24 -12.72 -7.11
N ILE A 367 17.47 -11.65 -6.83
CA ILE A 367 16.35 -11.62 -5.91
C ILE A 367 15.21 -10.80 -6.51
N MET A 368 13.96 -11.25 -6.32
CA MET A 368 12.78 -10.54 -6.82
C MET A 368 11.65 -10.54 -5.79
N GLY A 369 11.11 -9.35 -5.48
CA GLY A 369 9.91 -9.19 -4.66
C GLY A 369 8.64 -9.19 -5.49
N LEU A 370 7.61 -9.91 -5.04
CA LEU A 370 6.28 -10.02 -5.66
C LEU A 370 5.19 -9.79 -4.61
N ALA A 371 4.05 -9.25 -5.02
CA ALA A 371 2.81 -9.21 -4.23
C ALA A 371 1.61 -8.85 -5.13
N LYS A 372 0.65 -8.07 -4.60
CA LYS A 372 -0.49 -7.50 -5.35
C LYS A 372 -1.19 -8.54 -6.23
N ALA A 373 -0.95 -8.48 -7.54
CA ALA A 373 -1.54 -9.38 -8.52
C ALA A 373 -1.28 -10.88 -8.24
N LEU A 374 -0.22 -11.22 -7.50
CA LEU A 374 0.08 -12.59 -7.09
C LEU A 374 -1.07 -13.23 -6.31
N GLY A 375 -1.75 -12.45 -5.46
CA GLY A 375 -2.91 -12.91 -4.69
C GLY A 375 -4.26 -12.64 -5.35
N GLY A 376 -4.31 -11.85 -6.44
CA GLY A 376 -5.54 -11.53 -7.16
C GLY A 376 -6.60 -10.82 -6.33
N GLY A 377 -6.22 -10.14 -5.25
CA GLY A 377 -7.09 -9.52 -4.24
C GLY A 377 -6.85 -10.07 -2.84
N PHE A 378 -6.33 -11.29 -2.71
CA PHE A 378 -5.98 -11.88 -1.42
C PHE A 378 -4.59 -11.38 -0.95
N PRO A 379 -4.39 -11.05 0.35
CA PRO A 379 -3.08 -10.63 0.86
C PRO A 379 -2.03 -11.72 0.68
N LEU A 380 -1.07 -11.47 -0.20
CA LEU A 380 0.01 -12.40 -0.52
C LEU A 380 1.23 -11.63 -1.05
N GLY A 381 2.41 -11.95 -0.51
CA GLY A 381 3.70 -11.51 -1.00
C GLY A 381 4.64 -12.70 -1.15
N ALA A 382 5.65 -12.56 -2.01
CA ALA A 382 6.71 -13.55 -2.17
C ALA A 382 8.05 -12.86 -2.44
N CYS A 383 9.12 -13.44 -1.92
CA CYS A 383 10.49 -13.12 -2.26
C CYS A 383 11.10 -14.34 -2.95
N LEU A 384 11.44 -14.21 -4.21
CA LEU A 384 12.05 -15.23 -5.04
C LEU A 384 13.55 -14.97 -5.14
N ALA A 385 14.36 -16.04 -5.17
CA ALA A 385 15.80 -15.88 -5.26
C ALA A 385 16.47 -17.08 -5.93
N THR A 386 17.69 -16.85 -6.48
CA THR A 386 18.60 -17.93 -6.85
C THR A 386 19.07 -18.68 -5.60
N ALA A 387 19.42 -19.93 -5.71
CA ALA A 387 20.01 -20.73 -4.62
C ALA A 387 21.27 -20.07 -4.06
N GLU A 388 22.06 -19.45 -4.92
CA GLU A 388 23.28 -18.71 -4.50
C GLU A 388 22.91 -17.49 -3.65
N ALA A 389 21.99 -16.63 -4.06
CA ALA A 389 21.57 -15.47 -3.28
C ALA A 389 20.94 -15.86 -1.94
N ALA A 390 20.24 -17.00 -1.89
CA ALA A 390 19.57 -17.50 -0.70
C ALA A 390 20.47 -18.31 0.26
N LYS A 391 21.73 -18.61 -0.07
CA LYS A 391 22.58 -19.53 0.70
C LYS A 391 22.76 -19.18 2.19
N GLY A 392 22.62 -17.92 2.54
CA GLY A 392 22.68 -17.45 3.93
C GLY A 392 21.35 -17.55 4.69
N MET A 393 20.24 -17.87 4.01
CA MET A 393 18.90 -17.92 4.57
C MET A 393 18.62 -19.32 5.10
N THR A 394 19.01 -19.56 6.34
CA THR A 394 18.84 -20.86 7.03
C THR A 394 17.72 -20.79 8.08
N ALA A 395 17.35 -21.91 8.66
CA ALA A 395 16.31 -21.99 9.68
C ALA A 395 16.53 -20.95 10.79
N GLY A 396 15.48 -20.18 11.11
CA GLY A 396 15.48 -19.11 12.13
C GLY A 396 15.99 -17.75 11.67
N THR A 397 16.52 -17.59 10.45
CA THR A 397 17.05 -16.29 9.98
C THR A 397 15.96 -15.32 9.54
N HIS A 398 14.83 -15.82 9.11
CA HIS A 398 13.65 -15.05 8.71
C HIS A 398 12.38 -15.86 8.98
N GLY A 399 11.22 -15.19 9.06
CA GLY A 399 9.95 -15.85 9.30
C GLY A 399 8.76 -14.92 9.12
N SER A 400 7.58 -15.53 8.95
CA SER A 400 6.27 -14.91 8.95
C SER A 400 5.29 -15.87 9.60
N THR A 401 4.39 -15.37 10.46
CA THR A 401 3.34 -16.20 11.04
C THR A 401 2.33 -16.65 10.00
N PHE A 402 1.81 -15.69 9.22
CA PHE A 402 0.75 -15.94 8.23
C PHE A 402 1.27 -16.21 6.81
N GLY A 403 2.50 -15.80 6.48
CA GLY A 403 3.08 -16.07 5.17
C GLY A 403 3.12 -17.56 4.87
N GLY A 404 2.69 -17.95 3.67
CA GLY A 404 2.60 -19.35 3.25
C GLY A 404 1.33 -20.08 3.70
N ASN A 405 0.32 -19.38 4.26
CA ASN A 405 -0.92 -20.03 4.69
C ASN A 405 -1.71 -20.65 3.52
N PRO A 406 -2.44 -21.77 3.76
CA PRO A 406 -3.15 -22.49 2.71
C PRO A 406 -4.13 -21.64 1.87
N LEU A 407 -4.84 -20.67 2.48
CA LEU A 407 -5.77 -19.81 1.73
C LEU A 407 -5.04 -18.91 0.74
N ALA A 408 -3.99 -18.20 1.18
CA ALA A 408 -3.20 -17.33 0.32
C ALA A 408 -2.51 -18.14 -0.80
N MET A 409 -1.96 -19.30 -0.46
CA MET A 409 -1.29 -20.17 -1.43
C MET A 409 -2.27 -20.72 -2.47
N THR A 410 -3.49 -21.05 -2.07
CA THR A 410 -4.57 -21.46 -2.98
C THR A 410 -4.96 -20.31 -3.91
N ALA A 411 -5.09 -19.09 -3.38
CA ALA A 411 -5.35 -17.90 -4.21
C ALA A 411 -4.24 -17.69 -5.26
N GLY A 412 -2.96 -17.72 -4.84
CA GLY A 412 -1.83 -17.58 -5.76
C GLY A 412 -1.77 -18.66 -6.84
N ASN A 413 -2.07 -19.92 -6.49
CA ASN A 413 -2.15 -21.01 -7.45
C ASN A 413 -3.28 -20.80 -8.47
N ALA A 414 -4.47 -20.36 -8.02
CA ALA A 414 -5.60 -20.07 -8.91
C ALA A 414 -5.31 -18.88 -9.85
N VAL A 415 -4.61 -17.87 -9.36
CA VAL A 415 -4.15 -16.74 -10.19
C VAL A 415 -3.20 -17.24 -11.28
N LEU A 416 -2.22 -18.07 -10.93
CA LEU A 416 -1.30 -18.66 -11.92
C LEU A 416 -2.01 -19.59 -12.91
N ASP A 417 -3.06 -20.30 -12.50
CA ASP A 417 -3.84 -21.14 -13.43
C ASP A 417 -4.45 -20.30 -14.56
N VAL A 418 -4.88 -19.07 -14.28
CA VAL A 418 -5.41 -18.14 -15.29
C VAL A 418 -4.28 -17.48 -16.08
N MET A 419 -3.26 -16.96 -15.42
CA MET A 419 -2.20 -16.16 -16.08
C MET A 419 -1.30 -16.99 -16.97
N LEU A 420 -1.09 -18.27 -16.65
CA LEU A 420 -0.29 -19.19 -17.44
C LEU A 420 -1.12 -19.95 -18.50
N ALA A 421 -2.43 -19.69 -18.60
CA ALA A 421 -3.24 -20.26 -19.69
C ALA A 421 -2.76 -19.73 -21.04
N ASP A 422 -2.82 -20.60 -22.05
CA ASP A 422 -2.39 -20.28 -23.41
C ASP A 422 -3.06 -19.00 -23.93
N GLY A 423 -2.26 -18.09 -24.43
CA GLY A 423 -2.73 -16.83 -25.02
C GLY A 423 -3.03 -15.70 -24.04
N PHE A 424 -3.12 -15.95 -22.71
CA PHE A 424 -3.49 -14.90 -21.74
C PHE A 424 -2.54 -13.69 -21.79
N LEU A 425 -1.23 -13.91 -21.63
CA LEU A 425 -0.25 -12.82 -21.63
C LEU A 425 -0.12 -12.16 -23.02
N ALA A 426 -0.29 -12.93 -24.12
CA ALA A 426 -0.33 -12.37 -25.47
C ALA A 426 -1.51 -11.41 -25.64
N ARG A 427 -2.69 -11.77 -25.09
CA ARG A 427 -3.86 -10.90 -25.07
C ARG A 427 -3.58 -9.63 -24.25
N VAL A 428 -2.96 -9.73 -23.07
CA VAL A 428 -2.60 -8.55 -22.24
C VAL A 428 -1.72 -7.58 -23.03
N ARG A 429 -0.73 -8.08 -23.79
CA ARG A 429 0.11 -7.24 -24.66
C ARG A 429 -0.71 -6.54 -25.74
N GLN A 430 -1.59 -7.28 -26.43
CA GLN A 430 -2.45 -6.75 -27.49
C GLN A 430 -3.38 -5.66 -26.97
N ILE A 431 -4.09 -5.92 -25.87
CA ILE A 431 -5.01 -4.98 -25.22
C ILE A 431 -4.27 -3.76 -24.69
N GLY A 432 -3.08 -3.95 -24.10
CA GLY A 432 -2.23 -2.84 -23.66
C GLY A 432 -1.79 -1.93 -24.80
N LEU A 433 -1.44 -2.50 -25.96
CA LEU A 433 -1.09 -1.73 -27.16
C LEU A 433 -2.30 -0.95 -27.68
N LEU A 434 -3.47 -1.58 -27.78
CA LEU A 434 -4.70 -0.93 -28.23
C LEU A 434 -5.09 0.24 -27.31
N LEU A 435 -5.05 0.02 -25.99
CA LEU A 435 -5.35 1.09 -25.03
C LEU A 435 -4.35 2.24 -25.17
N LYS A 436 -3.04 1.97 -25.31
CA LYS A 436 -2.03 3.04 -25.52
C LYS A 436 -2.26 3.82 -26.80
N GLN A 437 -2.69 3.17 -27.90
CA GLN A 437 -3.02 3.84 -29.15
C GLN A 437 -4.21 4.80 -28.97
N LYS A 438 -5.28 4.33 -28.32
CA LYS A 438 -6.45 5.18 -28.01
C LYS A 438 -6.13 6.33 -27.09
N LEU A 439 -5.26 6.14 -26.13
CA LEU A 439 -4.80 7.21 -25.24
C LEU A 439 -3.90 8.23 -25.97
N ALA A 440 -3.14 7.80 -26.98
CA ALA A 440 -2.37 8.70 -27.83
C ALA A 440 -3.31 9.60 -28.67
N GLU A 441 -4.40 9.05 -29.22
CA GLU A 441 -5.45 9.84 -29.88
C GLU A 441 -6.02 10.91 -28.94
N ILE A 442 -6.33 10.56 -27.68
CA ILE A 442 -6.83 11.50 -26.67
C ILE A 442 -5.78 12.59 -26.36
N LYS A 443 -4.51 12.22 -26.20
CA LYS A 443 -3.40 13.17 -26.00
C LYS A 443 -3.34 14.19 -27.15
N ASP A 444 -3.49 13.73 -28.39
CA ASP A 444 -3.43 14.61 -29.57
C ASP A 444 -4.66 15.52 -29.67
N CYS A 445 -5.84 15.07 -29.19
CA CYS A 445 -7.06 15.90 -29.10
C CYS A 445 -7.00 16.91 -27.93
N PHE A 446 -6.37 16.58 -26.82
CA PHE A 446 -6.34 17.38 -25.59
C PHE A 446 -4.92 17.62 -25.07
N PRO A 447 -4.02 18.24 -25.87
CA PRO A 447 -2.63 18.45 -25.49
C PRO A 447 -2.45 19.43 -24.32
N SER A 448 -3.46 20.26 -24.02
CA SER A 448 -3.46 21.13 -22.83
C SER A 448 -3.64 20.33 -21.51
N VAL A 449 -4.23 19.13 -21.57
CA VAL A 449 -4.49 18.29 -20.41
C VAL A 449 -3.49 17.15 -20.32
N VAL A 450 -3.26 16.39 -21.41
CA VAL A 450 -2.39 15.21 -21.44
C VAL A 450 -1.10 15.53 -22.19
N ALA A 451 0.04 15.45 -21.50
CA ALA A 451 1.37 15.69 -22.06
C ALA A 451 1.99 14.44 -22.70
N GLU A 452 1.81 13.27 -22.06
CA GLU A 452 2.52 12.05 -22.44
C GLU A 452 1.71 10.81 -22.06
N VAL A 453 1.79 9.76 -22.89
CA VAL A 453 1.30 8.41 -22.59
C VAL A 453 2.51 7.48 -22.46
N ARG A 454 2.69 6.84 -21.31
CA ARG A 454 3.85 5.99 -21.06
C ARG A 454 3.47 4.70 -20.30
N GLY A 455 4.40 3.76 -20.21
CA GLY A 455 4.18 2.48 -19.53
C GLY A 455 4.26 1.28 -20.46
N GLU A 456 4.04 0.08 -19.91
CA GLU A 456 4.10 -1.20 -20.63
C GLU A 456 2.94 -2.12 -20.24
N GLY A 457 2.43 -2.88 -21.21
CA GLY A 457 1.25 -3.72 -21.01
C GLY A 457 0.07 -2.90 -20.51
N LEU A 458 -0.50 -3.29 -19.38
CA LEU A 458 -1.59 -2.60 -18.68
C LEU A 458 -1.12 -1.85 -17.42
N LEU A 459 0.14 -1.48 -17.35
CA LEU A 459 0.71 -0.49 -16.43
C LEU A 459 0.95 0.79 -17.21
N ILE A 460 -0.06 1.66 -17.29
CA ILE A 460 -0.06 2.84 -18.15
C ILE A 460 -0.16 4.11 -17.29
N GLY A 461 0.54 5.15 -17.69
CA GLY A 461 0.52 6.49 -17.09
C GLY A 461 0.17 7.56 -18.10
N LEU A 462 -0.74 8.44 -17.72
CA LEU A 462 -0.99 9.72 -18.39
C LEU A 462 -0.29 10.81 -17.62
N ARG A 463 0.82 11.34 -18.12
CA ARG A 463 1.43 12.54 -17.56
C ARG A 463 0.62 13.74 -17.99
N THR A 464 0.27 14.61 -17.07
CA THR A 464 -0.66 15.71 -17.31
C THR A 464 0.04 17.06 -17.29
N ASN A 465 -0.50 18.04 -18.03
CA ASN A 465 -0.13 19.44 -17.99
C ASN A 465 -0.92 20.22 -16.92
N VAL A 466 -2.05 19.66 -16.46
CA VAL A 466 -2.82 20.11 -15.30
C VAL A 466 -2.44 19.31 -14.05
N PRO A 467 -2.79 19.71 -12.82
CA PRO A 467 -2.60 18.86 -11.65
C PRO A 467 -3.25 17.48 -11.85
N ASN A 468 -2.52 16.39 -11.61
CA ASN A 468 -3.05 15.04 -11.83
C ASN A 468 -4.28 14.74 -10.96
N ALA A 469 -4.40 15.37 -9.80
CA ALA A 469 -5.58 15.26 -8.93
C ALA A 469 -6.84 15.78 -9.64
N GLU A 470 -6.74 16.86 -10.44
CA GLU A 470 -7.85 17.40 -11.21
C GLU A 470 -8.39 16.39 -12.22
N LEU A 471 -7.51 15.70 -12.96
CA LEU A 471 -7.94 14.66 -13.90
C LEU A 471 -8.50 13.44 -13.16
N VAL A 472 -7.92 13.03 -12.01
CA VAL A 472 -8.46 11.94 -11.17
C VAL A 472 -9.87 12.26 -10.71
N ASP A 473 -10.13 13.49 -10.26
CA ASP A 473 -11.45 13.92 -9.78
C ASP A 473 -12.45 14.02 -10.94
N ALA A 474 -12.01 14.53 -12.10
CA ALA A 474 -12.82 14.57 -13.31
C ALA A 474 -13.22 13.16 -13.78
N LEU A 475 -12.29 12.20 -13.75
CA LEU A 475 -12.57 10.81 -14.10
C LEU A 475 -13.52 10.14 -13.10
N ARG A 476 -13.39 10.43 -11.81
CA ARG A 476 -14.32 9.92 -10.80
C ARG A 476 -15.73 10.47 -11.03
N ALA A 477 -15.88 11.71 -11.42
CA ALA A 477 -17.17 12.28 -11.80
C ALA A 477 -17.77 11.58 -13.04
N GLU A 478 -16.91 11.12 -13.97
CA GLU A 478 -17.31 10.25 -15.09
C GLU A 478 -17.47 8.77 -14.66
N LYS A 479 -17.55 8.47 -13.36
CA LYS A 479 -17.70 7.10 -12.82
C LYS A 479 -16.55 6.16 -13.23
N MET A 480 -15.33 6.69 -13.34
CA MET A 480 -14.11 5.92 -13.59
C MET A 480 -13.10 6.15 -12.47
N ILE A 481 -12.58 5.06 -11.90
CA ILE A 481 -11.63 5.14 -10.79
C ILE A 481 -10.21 4.97 -11.34
N THR A 482 -9.37 5.95 -11.03
CA THR A 482 -7.95 5.98 -11.39
C THR A 482 -7.12 6.41 -10.19
N ALA A 483 -5.79 6.32 -10.28
CA ALA A 483 -4.89 6.64 -9.18
C ALA A 483 -3.82 7.67 -9.60
N ALA A 484 -3.62 8.71 -8.79
CA ALA A 484 -2.48 9.61 -8.95
C ALA A 484 -1.15 8.90 -8.65
N ALA A 485 -0.08 9.35 -9.30
CA ALA A 485 1.30 8.94 -9.05
C ALA A 485 2.24 10.15 -9.05
N GLY A 486 3.51 9.92 -8.75
CA GLY A 486 4.57 10.92 -8.89
C GLY A 486 4.67 11.46 -10.32
N ASP A 487 5.49 12.51 -10.52
CA ASP A 487 5.74 13.13 -11.82
C ASP A 487 4.46 13.58 -12.55
N ASN A 488 3.47 14.04 -11.77
CA ASN A 488 2.18 14.53 -12.26
C ASN A 488 1.45 13.54 -13.18
N VAL A 489 1.44 12.25 -12.82
CA VAL A 489 0.87 11.15 -13.61
C VAL A 489 -0.44 10.67 -13.02
N VAL A 490 -1.43 10.39 -13.87
CA VAL A 490 -2.59 9.55 -13.57
C VAL A 490 -2.31 8.13 -14.06
N ARG A 491 -2.37 7.15 -13.14
CA ARG A 491 -2.16 5.73 -13.47
C ARG A 491 -3.46 5.07 -13.90
N LEU A 492 -3.35 4.29 -14.96
CA LEU A 492 -4.37 3.39 -15.47
C LEU A 492 -3.88 1.95 -15.25
N LEU A 493 -4.53 1.25 -14.34
CA LEU A 493 -4.17 -0.08 -13.88
C LEU A 493 -5.40 -1.02 -13.98
N PRO A 494 -6.04 -1.15 -15.15
CA PRO A 494 -7.24 -1.98 -15.27
C PRO A 494 -6.94 -3.45 -14.93
N PRO A 495 -7.94 -4.28 -14.61
CA PRO A 495 -7.79 -5.73 -14.60
C PRO A 495 -7.21 -6.24 -15.92
N LEU A 496 -6.42 -7.31 -15.87
CA LEU A 496 -5.77 -7.88 -17.06
C LEU A 496 -6.76 -8.59 -18.00
N ILE A 497 -7.99 -8.75 -17.56
CA ILE A 497 -9.09 -9.42 -18.26
C ILE A 497 -9.97 -8.48 -19.08
N ILE A 498 -9.70 -7.16 -19.08
CA ILE A 498 -10.50 -6.19 -19.85
C ILE A 498 -10.54 -6.52 -21.33
N GLY A 499 -11.61 -6.12 -21.98
CA GLY A 499 -11.84 -6.27 -23.40
C GLY A 499 -11.96 -4.94 -24.13
N ASP A 500 -12.38 -5.05 -25.39
CA ASP A 500 -12.57 -3.91 -26.28
C ASP A 500 -13.67 -2.98 -25.76
N ASP A 501 -14.72 -3.52 -25.13
CA ASP A 501 -15.84 -2.75 -24.56
C ASP A 501 -15.37 -1.86 -23.40
N GLU A 502 -14.59 -2.42 -22.45
CA GLU A 502 -14.03 -1.63 -21.34
C GLU A 502 -13.01 -0.59 -21.83
N ILE A 503 -12.27 -0.88 -22.90
CA ILE A 503 -11.37 0.12 -23.53
C ILE A 503 -12.17 1.25 -24.15
N ALA A 504 -13.22 0.93 -24.92
CA ALA A 504 -14.07 1.94 -25.56
C ALA A 504 -14.72 2.84 -24.50
N GLU A 505 -15.27 2.24 -23.44
CA GLU A 505 -15.90 2.98 -22.35
C GLU A 505 -14.88 3.84 -21.57
N ALA A 506 -13.70 3.28 -21.24
CA ALA A 506 -12.65 4.02 -20.55
C ALA A 506 -12.18 5.24 -21.36
N THR A 507 -11.92 5.05 -22.66
CA THR A 507 -11.43 6.11 -23.53
C THR A 507 -12.49 7.20 -23.75
N ALA A 508 -13.77 6.83 -23.86
CA ALA A 508 -14.87 7.81 -23.92
C ALA A 508 -14.94 8.65 -22.61
N ARG A 509 -14.82 8.04 -21.44
CA ARG A 509 -14.81 8.73 -20.14
C ARG A 509 -13.60 9.65 -20.00
N ILE A 510 -12.42 9.19 -20.40
CA ILE A 510 -11.19 9.99 -20.37
C ILE A 510 -11.33 11.20 -21.31
N ALA A 511 -11.87 11.03 -22.52
CA ALA A 511 -12.08 12.13 -23.45
C ALA A 511 -13.04 13.18 -22.88
N ARG A 512 -14.21 12.79 -22.32
CA ARG A 512 -15.15 13.72 -21.69
C ARG A 512 -14.53 14.47 -20.49
N ALA A 513 -13.73 13.78 -19.68
CA ALA A 513 -13.03 14.40 -18.55
C ALA A 513 -12.02 15.44 -19.04
N CYS A 514 -11.22 15.11 -20.07
CA CYS A 514 -10.26 16.04 -20.68
C CYS A 514 -10.95 17.24 -21.34
N GLU A 515 -12.05 17.02 -22.05
CA GLU A 515 -12.83 18.10 -22.68
C GLU A 515 -13.36 19.09 -21.63
N ARG A 516 -13.92 18.57 -20.52
CA ARG A 516 -14.43 19.39 -19.42
C ARG A 516 -13.32 20.27 -18.80
N ILE A 517 -12.15 19.68 -18.53
CA ILE A 517 -11.00 20.41 -18.00
C ILE A 517 -10.51 21.46 -18.99
N SER A 518 -10.36 21.10 -20.27
CA SER A 518 -9.90 22.01 -21.32
C SER A 518 -10.83 23.23 -21.46
N ASN A 519 -12.16 23.01 -21.45
CA ASN A 519 -13.15 24.07 -21.52
C ASN A 519 -13.14 24.99 -20.29
N ALA A 520 -12.98 24.44 -19.08
CA ALA A 520 -12.88 25.22 -17.85
C ALA A 520 -11.65 26.13 -17.85
N HIS A 521 -10.49 25.63 -18.27
CA HIS A 521 -9.25 26.41 -18.34
C HIS A 521 -9.32 27.49 -19.46
N ALA A 522 -9.97 27.19 -20.61
CA ALA A 522 -10.17 28.15 -21.68
C ALA A 522 -11.14 29.29 -21.27
N GLY A 523 -12.15 28.98 -20.45
CA GLY A 523 -13.09 29.96 -19.89
C GLY A 523 -12.41 30.92 -18.90
N ALA A 524 -11.61 30.37 -18.00
CA ALA A 524 -10.87 31.16 -17.01
C ALA A 524 -9.84 32.12 -17.62
N SER A 525 -9.33 31.81 -18.82
CA SER A 525 -8.38 32.66 -19.54
C SER A 525 -9.06 33.83 -20.26
N ARG A 526 -10.39 33.89 -20.31
CA ARG A 526 -11.18 34.91 -21.03
C ARG A 526 -11.83 35.94 -20.12
N GLU A 527 -11.78 35.80 -18.80
CA GLU A 527 -12.23 36.84 -17.90
C GLU A 527 -11.25 38.03 -17.96
N PRO A 528 -11.69 39.23 -18.38
CA PRO A 528 -10.82 40.40 -18.42
C PRO A 528 -10.44 40.76 -16.97
N VAL A 529 -9.16 40.99 -16.75
CA VAL A 529 -8.67 41.68 -15.56
C VAL A 529 -9.32 43.07 -15.55
N VAL A 530 -10.35 43.25 -14.75
CA VAL A 530 -11.01 44.55 -14.51
C VAL A 530 -10.22 45.33 -13.46
#